data_bb0530e1c3581d259359fa6d6cf187f2
#
_entry.id   bb0530e1c3581d259359fa6d6cf187f2
#
_cell.length_a   1.000
_cell.length_b   1.000
_cell.length_c   1.000
_cell.angle_alpha   90.00
_cell.angle_beta   90.00
_cell.angle_gamma   90.00
#
_symmetry.space_group_name_H-M   'P 1'
#
loop_
_entity.id
_entity.type
_entity.pdbx_description
1 polymer ?
#
loop_
_entity_poly.entity_id
_entity_poly.type
_entity_poly.pdbx_seq_one_letter_code
_entity_poly.pdbx_strand_id
1 'polypeptide(L)'
;MTAPSSAPTSATGSTAPGSGPSAAPAAGAIAGPGRSGEAPPRPSREAGPGPSSEAGPGPRTLDEALLDAYSRTVSWVAAELLPSVAALRLEHEGSHRPSGAGSGVLISADGLLVTAAHVVKGAAGGTAAFTTGEEAPFTVVGSDPASDLAVVRAAGDGYQAARLGDAGRLRVGQVVVAIGNPFGFEGSVSAGVVSALGRSLAAPTGPGSRLMADVVQTDAALHPGNSGGALANSAAEVVGINTALIGAFMGQGLGMAVPVNERTRTIIGALAAGRRVRRAYLGVGGGPRLLPKAVAATTGHTRGVEVISVVASSPAGVAGLRPRDVIVSLDGRSVGDVGDLQLRLSEDFIGRKVTVGFVREGRLASCEVVCGELQ
;
A
#
# COMPACT_ATOMS: atom_id res chain seq x y z
N MET A 1 -35.43 47.56 -21.55
CA MET A 1 -35.21 48.82 -20.83
C MET A 1 -34.04 48.59 -19.92
N THR A 2 -32.95 49.07 -20.38
CA THR A 2 -31.83 49.86 -19.79
C THR A 2 -30.94 49.17 -18.78
N ALA A 3 -29.78 48.80 -19.28
CA ALA A 3 -28.53 48.96 -18.59
C ALA A 3 -28.18 50.49 -18.58
N PRO A 4 -27.16 50.99 -17.85
CA PRO A 4 -25.76 50.67 -18.02
C PRO A 4 -24.86 50.80 -16.77
N SER A 5 -23.59 50.26 -16.89
CA SER A 5 -22.30 51.00 -16.90
C SER A 5 -21.75 51.45 -15.53
N SER A 6 -20.57 51.00 -15.16
CA SER A 6 -19.27 51.67 -15.41
C SER A 6 -18.15 51.08 -14.55
N ALA A 7 -17.02 50.74 -15.19
CA ALA A 7 -15.71 50.78 -14.56
C ALA A 7 -15.20 52.23 -14.65
N PRO A 8 -14.15 52.64 -13.91
CA PRO A 8 -12.79 52.57 -14.44
C PRO A 8 -11.66 52.36 -13.39
N THR A 9 -10.55 51.77 -13.86
CA THR A 9 -9.15 52.31 -14.07
C THR A 9 -8.42 52.95 -12.87
N SER A 10 -7.26 52.47 -12.56
CA SER A 10 -5.87 52.84 -12.94
C SER A 10 -4.92 52.47 -11.80
N ALA A 11 -3.88 51.73 -12.02
CA ALA A 11 -2.53 52.06 -12.54
C ALA A 11 -1.61 52.71 -11.51
N THR A 12 -0.45 52.16 -11.48
CA THR A 12 0.93 52.58 -11.21
C THR A 12 1.58 51.69 -10.18
N GLY A 13 2.63 50.91 -10.40
CA GLY A 13 3.88 51.25 -11.10
C GLY A 13 4.98 51.40 -10.06
N SER A 14 5.96 50.48 -10.01
CA SER A 14 7.35 50.83 -9.74
C SER A 14 8.23 49.58 -9.57
N THR A 15 9.05 49.33 -10.57
CA THR A 15 10.51 49.16 -10.60
C THR A 15 11.18 48.18 -9.65
N ALA A 16 11.82 47.19 -10.29
CA ALA A 16 13.00 46.46 -9.81
C ALA A 16 14.27 47.34 -9.80
N PRO A 17 15.32 46.96 -9.10
CA PRO A 17 16.54 46.45 -9.75
C PRO A 17 17.09 45.22 -9.01
N GLY A 18 17.59 44.19 -9.58
CA GLY A 18 18.74 44.02 -10.42
C GLY A 18 20.03 43.87 -9.59
N SER A 19 20.52 42.63 -9.41
CA SER A 19 21.94 42.41 -9.24
C SER A 19 22.30 40.96 -9.56
N GLY A 20 23.25 40.81 -10.44
CA GLY A 20 23.72 39.62 -11.11
C GLY A 20 24.71 38.74 -10.33
N PRO A 21 25.35 37.78 -11.01
CA PRO A 21 25.97 36.63 -10.38
C PRO A 21 27.39 36.89 -9.91
N SER A 22 27.73 36.36 -8.72
CA SER A 22 29.08 36.34 -8.17
C SER A 22 29.83 35.09 -8.61
N ALA A 23 30.98 35.29 -9.20
CA ALA A 23 31.92 34.32 -9.72
C ALA A 23 32.67 33.57 -8.60
N ALA A 24 33.03 32.32 -8.91
CA ALA A 24 33.95 31.52 -8.14
C ALA A 24 35.42 31.99 -8.31
N PRO A 25 36.25 31.85 -7.28
CA PRO A 25 37.70 32.13 -7.46
C PRO A 25 38.47 30.86 -7.90
N ALA A 26 39.39 31.12 -8.83
CA ALA A 26 40.31 30.16 -9.41
C ALA A 26 41.39 29.65 -8.42
N ALA A 27 41.80 28.42 -8.61
CA ALA A 27 42.92 27.79 -7.91
C ALA A 27 44.26 28.40 -8.36
N GLY A 28 45.05 28.86 -7.39
CA GLY A 28 46.43 29.25 -7.61
C GLY A 28 47.40 28.09 -7.49
N ALA A 29 48.17 27.86 -8.54
CA ALA A 29 49.30 26.95 -8.55
C ALA A 29 50.50 27.59 -7.86
N ILE A 30 51.11 26.86 -6.92
CA ILE A 30 52.43 27.21 -6.38
C ILE A 30 53.45 26.14 -6.80
N ALA A 31 54.40 26.51 -7.64
CA ALA A 31 55.59 25.74 -7.98
C ALA A 31 56.66 25.93 -6.90
N GLY A 32 57.25 24.86 -6.44
CA GLY A 32 58.42 24.87 -5.56
C GLY A 32 59.55 23.98 -6.14
N PRO A 33 60.81 24.29 -5.88
CA PRO A 33 61.94 23.85 -6.70
C PRO A 33 62.49 22.45 -6.38
N GLY A 34 63.03 21.83 -7.40
CA GLY A 34 63.68 20.53 -7.37
C GLY A 34 64.93 20.47 -6.48
N ARG A 35 65.12 19.27 -5.88
CA ARG A 35 66.39 18.78 -5.44
C ARG A 35 66.62 17.35 -5.96
N SER A 36 67.63 17.25 -6.85
CA SER A 36 68.29 16.03 -7.24
C SER A 36 69.07 15.47 -6.04
N GLY A 37 68.70 14.26 -5.62
CA GLY A 37 69.45 13.47 -4.63
C GLY A 37 69.55 12.03 -5.11
N GLU A 38 70.70 11.66 -5.58
CA GLU A 38 71.15 10.34 -6.01
C GLU A 38 71.16 9.40 -4.79
N ALA A 39 70.44 8.29 -4.86
CA ALA A 39 70.42 7.27 -3.81
C ALA A 39 71.45 6.16 -4.12
N PRO A 40 72.16 5.59 -3.14
CA PRO A 40 73.14 4.57 -3.33
C PRO A 40 72.52 3.20 -3.66
N PRO A 41 73.21 2.28 -4.35
CA PRO A 41 72.67 0.99 -4.75
C PRO A 41 72.44 0.08 -3.55
N ARG A 42 71.31 -0.57 -3.51
CA ARG A 42 70.98 -1.63 -2.52
C ARG A 42 71.58 -2.99 -2.95
N PRO A 43 72.00 -3.78 -1.97
CA PRO A 43 72.52 -5.10 -2.25
C PRO A 43 71.42 -6.09 -2.68
N SER A 44 71.71 -6.89 -3.69
CA SER A 44 70.89 -7.97 -4.21
C SER A 44 70.59 -9.00 -3.09
N ARG A 45 69.28 -9.09 -2.72
CA ARG A 45 68.77 -10.19 -1.90
C ARG A 45 68.35 -11.33 -2.84
N GLU A 46 68.95 -12.49 -2.66
CA GLU A 46 68.53 -13.75 -3.26
C GLU A 46 67.05 -14.03 -2.95
N ALA A 47 66.30 -14.34 -3.99
CA ALA A 47 64.88 -14.71 -3.89
C ALA A 47 64.78 -16.14 -3.34
N GLY A 48 64.38 -16.26 -2.08
CA GLY A 48 63.82 -17.49 -1.54
C GLY A 48 62.46 -17.79 -2.13
N PRO A 49 62.04 -19.10 -2.20
CA PRO A 49 60.71 -19.42 -2.73
C PRO A 49 59.63 -18.74 -1.91
N GLY A 50 58.87 -17.82 -2.57
CA GLY A 50 57.75 -17.15 -1.97
C GLY A 50 56.65 -18.14 -1.59
N PRO A 51 55.89 -17.85 -0.51
CA PRO A 51 54.75 -18.67 -0.18
C PRO A 51 53.75 -18.65 -1.34
N SER A 52 53.33 -19.85 -1.73
CA SER A 52 52.23 -20.05 -2.69
C SER A 52 51.07 -19.14 -2.34
N SER A 53 50.76 -18.17 -3.21
CA SER A 53 49.55 -17.35 -3.11
C SER A 53 48.34 -18.28 -3.27
N GLU A 54 47.75 -18.68 -2.17
CA GLU A 54 46.35 -19.10 -2.22
C GLU A 54 45.60 -17.96 -2.85
N ALA A 55 45.08 -18.18 -4.06
CA ALA A 55 44.21 -17.25 -4.74
C ALA A 55 43.01 -17.00 -3.81
N GLY A 56 42.94 -15.83 -3.22
CA GLY A 56 41.80 -15.43 -2.44
C GLY A 56 40.54 -15.56 -3.29
N PRO A 57 39.37 -15.74 -2.67
CA PRO A 57 38.11 -15.91 -3.38
C PRO A 57 37.92 -14.77 -4.39
N GLY A 58 37.54 -15.14 -5.61
CA GLY A 58 37.31 -14.19 -6.70
C GLY A 58 36.26 -13.12 -6.35
N PRO A 59 36.14 -12.02 -7.12
CA PRO A 59 35.34 -10.85 -6.76
C PRO A 59 33.89 -11.14 -6.34
N ARG A 60 33.25 -12.18 -6.94
CA ARG A 60 31.89 -12.60 -6.56
C ARG A 60 31.79 -13.19 -5.16
N THR A 61 32.77 -13.92 -4.73
CA THR A 61 32.80 -14.57 -3.40
C THR A 61 33.08 -13.56 -2.27
N LEU A 62 33.77 -12.45 -2.56
CA LEU A 62 33.96 -11.36 -1.60
C LEU A 62 32.66 -10.57 -1.36
N ASP A 63 31.94 -10.26 -2.41
CA ASP A 63 30.64 -9.56 -2.28
C ASP A 63 29.63 -10.41 -1.49
N GLU A 64 29.53 -11.71 -1.78
CA GLU A 64 28.64 -12.60 -1.01
C GLU A 64 29.05 -12.74 0.46
N ALA A 65 30.35 -12.73 0.76
CA ALA A 65 30.86 -12.81 2.13
C ALA A 65 30.61 -11.50 2.93
N LEU A 66 30.49 -10.35 2.25
CA LEU A 66 30.22 -9.06 2.87
C LEU A 66 28.72 -8.85 3.18
N LEU A 67 27.82 -9.60 2.54
CA LEU A 67 26.39 -9.51 2.83
C LEU A 67 26.09 -10.09 4.22
N ASP A 68 25.48 -9.29 5.09
CA ASP A 68 24.91 -9.76 6.35
C ASP A 68 23.61 -10.56 6.14
N ALA A 69 23.04 -11.11 7.21
CA ALA A 69 21.81 -11.90 7.14
C ALA A 69 20.62 -11.09 6.61
N TYR A 70 20.56 -9.80 6.92
CA TYR A 70 19.51 -8.91 6.44
C TYR A 70 19.62 -8.70 4.93
N SER A 71 20.79 -8.30 4.44
CA SER A 71 21.03 -8.07 3.01
C SER A 71 20.79 -9.33 2.18
N ARG A 72 21.25 -10.49 2.64
CA ARG A 72 20.96 -11.78 1.97
C ARG A 72 19.47 -12.06 1.86
N THR A 73 18.73 -11.83 2.95
CA THR A 73 17.28 -12.06 2.96
C THR A 73 16.57 -11.13 1.99
N VAL A 74 16.86 -9.83 2.04
CA VAL A 74 16.21 -8.83 1.17
C VAL A 74 16.54 -9.08 -0.30
N SER A 75 17.81 -9.35 -0.63
CA SER A 75 18.24 -9.65 -2.00
C SER A 75 17.60 -10.93 -2.54
N TRP A 76 17.50 -11.96 -1.70
CA TRP A 76 16.86 -13.22 -2.08
C TRP A 76 15.36 -13.03 -2.33
N VAL A 77 14.63 -12.34 -1.43
CA VAL A 77 13.20 -12.03 -1.60
C VAL A 77 12.97 -11.22 -2.86
N ALA A 78 13.84 -10.25 -3.15
CA ALA A 78 13.77 -9.44 -4.36
C ALA A 78 13.95 -10.30 -5.62
N ALA A 79 15.00 -11.13 -5.67
CA ALA A 79 15.28 -12.00 -6.81
C ALA A 79 14.14 -12.99 -7.09
N GLU A 80 13.52 -13.54 -6.04
CA GLU A 80 12.41 -14.49 -6.15
C GLU A 80 11.13 -13.84 -6.67
N LEU A 81 10.83 -12.59 -6.27
CA LEU A 81 9.53 -11.98 -6.54
C LEU A 81 9.52 -10.94 -7.68
N LEU A 82 10.65 -10.34 -8.04
CA LEU A 82 10.69 -9.36 -9.14
C LEU A 82 10.10 -9.90 -10.45
N PRO A 83 10.34 -11.16 -10.86
CA PRO A 83 9.72 -11.72 -12.07
C PRO A 83 8.19 -11.81 -12.00
N SER A 84 7.63 -11.83 -10.79
CA SER A 84 6.17 -11.90 -10.56
C SER A 84 5.52 -10.53 -10.37
N VAL A 85 6.27 -9.42 -10.46
CA VAL A 85 5.75 -8.06 -10.27
C VAL A 85 5.85 -7.25 -11.55
N ALA A 86 4.69 -6.95 -12.14
CA ALA A 86 4.60 -6.17 -13.38
C ALA A 86 4.35 -4.69 -13.10
N ALA A 87 4.85 -3.82 -13.98
CA ALA A 87 4.35 -2.46 -14.14
C ALA A 87 3.04 -2.49 -14.92
N LEU A 88 2.02 -1.82 -14.41
CA LEU A 88 0.74 -1.66 -15.09
C LEU A 88 0.67 -0.23 -15.65
N ARG A 89 0.70 -0.12 -16.98
CA ARG A 89 0.49 1.13 -17.71
C ARG A 89 -0.95 1.13 -18.22
N LEU A 90 -1.73 2.10 -17.78
CA LEU A 90 -3.17 2.17 -18.05
C LEU A 90 -3.47 2.92 -19.33
N GLU A 91 -4.45 2.41 -20.06
CA GLU A 91 -5.01 3.05 -21.24
C GLU A 91 -6.47 3.44 -20.96
N HIS A 92 -6.83 4.69 -21.30
CA HIS A 92 -8.23 5.14 -21.27
C HIS A 92 -8.78 5.12 -22.69
N GLU A 93 -10.03 4.75 -22.84
CA GLU A 93 -10.73 4.82 -24.12
C GLU A 93 -10.59 6.22 -24.75
N GLY A 94 -10.08 6.27 -25.98
CA GLY A 94 -9.90 7.51 -26.74
C GLY A 94 -8.62 8.31 -26.46
N SER A 95 -7.70 7.81 -25.63
CA SER A 95 -6.41 8.45 -25.38
C SER A 95 -5.24 7.48 -25.58
N HIS A 96 -4.36 7.77 -26.54
CA HIS A 96 -3.09 7.04 -26.70
C HIS A 96 -2.00 7.47 -25.71
N ARG A 97 -2.32 8.29 -24.71
CA ARG A 97 -1.37 8.68 -23.65
C ARG A 97 -1.60 7.84 -22.42
N PRO A 98 -0.54 7.25 -21.82
CA PRO A 98 -0.65 6.58 -20.53
C PRO A 98 -1.24 7.54 -19.51
N SER A 99 -2.33 7.16 -18.87
CA SER A 99 -3.08 8.04 -17.96
C SER A 99 -2.87 7.71 -16.49
N GLY A 100 -2.04 6.70 -16.22
CA GLY A 100 -1.70 6.25 -14.86
C GLY A 100 -0.73 5.08 -14.92
N ALA A 101 -0.03 4.86 -13.83
CA ALA A 101 0.86 3.73 -13.66
C ALA A 101 0.78 3.19 -12.22
N GLY A 102 0.98 1.90 -12.08
CA GLY A 102 1.09 1.21 -10.81
C GLY A 102 1.77 -0.13 -11.00
N SER A 103 1.69 -0.98 -10.00
CA SER A 103 2.24 -2.33 -10.04
C SER A 103 1.14 -3.37 -9.91
N GLY A 104 1.42 -4.59 -10.31
CA GLY A 104 0.55 -5.76 -10.12
C GLY A 104 1.38 -6.99 -9.78
N VAL A 105 0.81 -7.88 -8.97
CA VAL A 105 1.44 -9.13 -8.53
C VAL A 105 0.80 -10.29 -9.25
N LEU A 106 1.56 -11.05 -10.03
CA LEU A 106 1.12 -12.31 -10.63
C LEU A 106 0.75 -13.35 -9.56
N ILE A 107 -0.45 -13.89 -9.65
CA ILE A 107 -0.96 -14.91 -8.73
C ILE A 107 -1.28 -16.23 -9.40
N SER A 108 -1.18 -16.30 -10.72
CA SER A 108 -1.38 -17.53 -11.48
C SER A 108 -0.54 -17.54 -12.76
N ALA A 109 -0.22 -18.74 -13.24
CA ALA A 109 0.58 -18.92 -14.45
C ALA A 109 -0.16 -18.54 -15.75
N ASP A 110 -1.49 -18.42 -15.70
CA ASP A 110 -2.36 -17.98 -16.80
C ASP A 110 -2.60 -16.45 -16.81
N GLY A 111 -1.73 -15.68 -16.16
CA GLY A 111 -1.67 -14.23 -16.26
C GLY A 111 -2.63 -13.45 -15.35
N LEU A 112 -3.19 -14.03 -14.30
CA LEU A 112 -3.93 -13.24 -13.30
C LEU A 112 -2.97 -12.45 -12.41
N LEU A 113 -3.19 -11.12 -12.35
CA LEU A 113 -2.48 -10.25 -11.42
C LEU A 113 -3.47 -9.61 -10.45
N VAL A 114 -3.04 -9.48 -9.20
CA VAL A 114 -3.70 -8.63 -8.19
C VAL A 114 -3.01 -7.27 -8.17
N THR A 115 -3.80 -6.21 -8.11
CA THR A 115 -3.34 -4.82 -7.98
C THR A 115 -4.26 -4.04 -7.05
N ALA A 116 -3.96 -2.77 -6.81
CA ALA A 116 -4.84 -1.89 -6.07
C ALA A 116 -5.98 -1.35 -6.96
N ALA A 117 -7.20 -1.26 -6.40
CA ALA A 117 -8.36 -0.81 -7.17
C ALA A 117 -8.21 0.62 -7.68
N HIS A 118 -7.56 1.50 -6.89
CA HIS A 118 -7.32 2.88 -7.30
C HIS A 118 -6.36 3.00 -8.49
N VAL A 119 -5.47 2.01 -8.69
CA VAL A 119 -4.56 1.95 -9.85
C VAL A 119 -5.36 1.80 -11.14
N VAL A 120 -6.32 0.89 -11.19
CA VAL A 120 -7.11 0.59 -12.41
C VAL A 120 -8.40 1.38 -12.53
N LYS A 121 -8.58 2.40 -11.68
CA LYS A 121 -9.82 3.20 -11.66
C LYS A 121 -10.07 3.89 -13.00
N GLY A 122 -11.19 3.57 -13.63
CA GLY A 122 -11.63 4.17 -14.90
C GLY A 122 -10.91 3.64 -16.15
N ALA A 123 -10.04 2.63 -16.00
CA ALA A 123 -9.40 1.94 -17.12
C ALA A 123 -10.10 0.60 -17.40
N ALA A 124 -10.23 0.24 -18.66
CA ALA A 124 -10.66 -1.09 -19.08
C ALA A 124 -9.50 -2.08 -19.22
N GLY A 125 -8.28 -1.58 -19.45
CA GLY A 125 -7.07 -2.37 -19.66
C GLY A 125 -5.83 -1.50 -19.80
N GLY A 126 -4.78 -2.09 -20.38
CA GLY A 126 -3.50 -1.46 -20.60
C GLY A 126 -2.42 -2.47 -20.93
N THR A 127 -1.16 -2.13 -20.63
CA THR A 127 0.01 -2.98 -20.85
C THR A 127 0.67 -3.33 -19.51
N ALA A 128 0.90 -4.62 -19.25
CA ALA A 128 1.72 -5.14 -18.17
C ALA A 128 3.14 -5.35 -18.67
N ALA A 129 4.13 -4.73 -18.03
CA ALA A 129 5.56 -4.89 -18.36
C ALA A 129 6.28 -5.56 -17.18
N PHE A 130 6.96 -6.66 -17.47
CA PHE A 130 7.68 -7.47 -16.50
C PHE A 130 9.19 -7.15 -16.49
N THR A 131 9.86 -7.41 -15.38
CA THR A 131 11.31 -7.24 -15.26
C THR A 131 12.10 -8.17 -16.17
N THR A 132 11.48 -9.23 -16.69
CA THR A 132 12.06 -10.12 -17.72
C THR A 132 12.16 -9.47 -19.08
N GLY A 133 11.62 -8.26 -19.28
CA GLY A 133 11.54 -7.57 -20.56
C GLY A 133 10.29 -7.94 -21.38
N GLU A 134 9.45 -8.83 -20.89
CA GLU A 134 8.18 -9.19 -21.52
C GLU A 134 7.13 -8.10 -21.30
N GLU A 135 6.38 -7.75 -22.33
CA GLU A 135 5.21 -6.88 -22.25
C GLU A 135 3.98 -7.61 -22.80
N ALA A 136 2.86 -7.52 -22.10
CA ALA A 136 1.61 -8.13 -22.49
C ALA A 136 0.43 -7.16 -22.29
N PRO A 137 -0.54 -7.11 -23.19
CA PRO A 137 -1.78 -6.39 -22.94
C PRO A 137 -2.55 -7.06 -21.80
N PHE A 138 -3.22 -6.25 -20.99
CA PHE A 138 -4.10 -6.79 -19.96
C PHE A 138 -5.50 -6.19 -20.00
N THR A 139 -6.46 -6.89 -19.43
CA THR A 139 -7.83 -6.44 -19.21
C THR A 139 -8.16 -6.43 -17.73
N VAL A 140 -9.01 -5.49 -17.30
CA VAL A 140 -9.52 -5.46 -15.91
C VAL A 140 -10.64 -6.48 -15.79
N VAL A 141 -10.43 -7.51 -14.96
CA VAL A 141 -11.42 -8.58 -14.71
C VAL A 141 -12.44 -8.15 -13.67
N GLY A 142 -11.98 -7.49 -12.61
CA GLY A 142 -12.84 -7.00 -11.55
C GLY A 142 -12.10 -6.02 -10.63
N SER A 143 -12.88 -5.13 -10.01
CA SER A 143 -12.35 -4.12 -9.09
C SER A 143 -13.31 -3.92 -7.92
N ASP A 144 -12.75 -3.83 -6.73
CA ASP A 144 -13.47 -3.55 -5.48
C ASP A 144 -12.83 -2.37 -4.74
N PRO A 145 -13.34 -1.15 -4.96
CA PRO A 145 -12.81 0.05 -4.31
C PRO A 145 -12.89 0.03 -2.78
N ALA A 146 -13.78 -0.79 -2.21
CA ALA A 146 -13.97 -0.86 -0.76
C ALA A 146 -12.83 -1.60 -0.04
N SER A 147 -12.19 -2.55 -0.70
CA SER A 147 -10.98 -3.24 -0.20
C SER A 147 -9.70 -2.70 -0.82
N ASP A 148 -9.81 -1.78 -1.78
CA ASP A 148 -8.72 -1.33 -2.65
C ASP A 148 -8.01 -2.48 -3.38
N LEU A 149 -8.75 -3.51 -3.80
CA LEU A 149 -8.23 -4.63 -4.58
C LEU A 149 -8.86 -4.68 -5.97
N ALA A 150 -8.05 -5.03 -6.95
CA ALA A 150 -8.51 -5.35 -8.28
C ALA A 150 -7.75 -6.56 -8.83
N VAL A 151 -8.38 -7.25 -9.79
CA VAL A 151 -7.76 -8.33 -10.55
C VAL A 151 -7.75 -7.94 -12.02
N VAL A 152 -6.59 -8.08 -12.63
CA VAL A 152 -6.39 -7.90 -14.07
C VAL A 152 -5.87 -9.19 -14.67
N ARG A 153 -6.05 -9.40 -15.97
CA ARG A 153 -5.55 -10.56 -16.70
C ARG A 153 -4.64 -10.10 -17.83
N ALA A 154 -3.37 -10.42 -17.73
CA ALA A 154 -2.41 -10.27 -18.84
C ALA A 154 -2.64 -11.39 -19.86
N ALA A 155 -2.43 -11.08 -21.14
CA ALA A 155 -2.46 -12.06 -22.21
C ALA A 155 -1.19 -12.92 -22.17
N GLY A 156 -1.32 -14.21 -22.49
CA GLY A 156 -0.22 -15.18 -22.43
C GLY A 156 -0.37 -16.18 -21.29
N ASP A 157 0.64 -17.03 -21.16
CA ASP A 157 0.72 -18.09 -20.15
C ASP A 157 2.19 -18.36 -19.79
N GLY A 158 2.43 -19.31 -18.86
CA GLY A 158 3.77 -19.67 -18.45
C GLY A 158 4.41 -18.67 -17.47
N TYR A 159 3.65 -17.74 -16.93
CA TYR A 159 4.14 -16.74 -15.98
C TYR A 159 4.57 -17.36 -14.64
N GLN A 160 5.62 -16.78 -14.05
CA GLN A 160 6.03 -17.12 -12.69
C GLN A 160 5.09 -16.45 -11.67
N ALA A 161 4.18 -17.24 -11.09
CA ALA A 161 3.25 -16.75 -10.08
C ALA A 161 3.92 -16.62 -8.70
N ALA A 162 3.69 -15.51 -8.01
CA ALA A 162 4.10 -15.31 -6.63
C ALA A 162 3.28 -16.18 -5.66
N ARG A 163 3.92 -16.67 -4.60
CA ARG A 163 3.23 -17.37 -3.52
C ARG A 163 2.53 -16.36 -2.59
N LEU A 164 1.24 -16.54 -2.41
CA LEU A 164 0.49 -15.75 -1.44
C LEU A 164 0.67 -16.34 -0.03
N GLY A 165 1.20 -15.55 0.90
CA GLY A 165 1.34 -15.88 2.32
C GLY A 165 0.09 -15.53 3.14
N ASP A 166 0.21 -15.47 4.45
CA ASP A 166 -0.88 -15.15 5.37
C ASP A 166 -0.47 -14.01 6.32
N ALA A 167 -1.11 -12.85 6.16
CA ALA A 167 -0.87 -11.68 7.02
C ALA A 167 -1.31 -11.91 8.47
N GLY A 168 -2.22 -12.85 8.74
CA GLY A 168 -2.63 -13.21 10.11
C GLY A 168 -1.49 -13.79 10.96
N ARG A 169 -0.38 -14.20 10.32
CA ARG A 169 0.82 -14.71 10.99
C ARG A 169 1.91 -13.66 11.20
N LEU A 170 1.72 -12.45 10.69
CA LEU A 170 2.68 -11.36 10.86
C LEU A 170 2.78 -10.90 12.32
N ARG A 171 3.95 -10.38 12.67
CA ARG A 171 4.22 -9.79 13.99
C ARG A 171 4.81 -8.40 13.81
N VAL A 172 4.46 -7.48 14.67
CA VAL A 172 5.10 -6.15 14.73
C VAL A 172 6.60 -6.32 14.96
N GLY A 173 7.42 -5.60 14.20
CA GLY A 173 8.88 -5.72 14.18
C GLY A 173 9.41 -6.79 13.19
N GLN A 174 8.56 -7.60 12.55
CA GLN A 174 8.97 -8.57 11.54
C GLN A 174 9.42 -7.84 10.26
N VAL A 175 10.56 -8.26 9.69
CA VAL A 175 11.07 -7.74 8.41
C VAL A 175 10.09 -8.03 7.29
N VAL A 176 9.83 -7.02 6.47
CA VAL A 176 9.04 -7.10 5.24
C VAL A 176 9.75 -6.36 4.11
N VAL A 177 9.54 -6.82 2.89
CA VAL A 177 10.11 -6.26 1.66
C VAL A 177 8.96 -5.79 0.77
N ALA A 178 8.96 -4.51 0.46
CA ALA A 178 8.01 -3.93 -0.49
C ALA A 178 8.64 -3.92 -1.88
N ILE A 179 7.91 -4.47 -2.84
CA ILE A 179 8.34 -4.62 -4.23
C ILE A 179 7.27 -4.02 -5.13
N GLY A 180 7.71 -3.18 -6.06
CA GLY A 180 6.90 -2.62 -7.12
C GLY A 180 7.70 -2.52 -8.41
N ASN A 181 7.03 -2.13 -9.50
CA ASN A 181 7.67 -1.90 -10.79
C ASN A 181 7.09 -0.62 -11.42
N PRO A 182 7.43 0.57 -10.89
CA PRO A 182 6.80 1.82 -11.30
C PRO A 182 7.05 2.20 -12.77
N PHE A 183 8.16 1.76 -13.36
CA PHE A 183 8.59 2.17 -14.71
C PHE A 183 8.70 1.01 -15.70
N GLY A 184 8.59 -0.24 -15.24
CA GLY A 184 8.60 -1.43 -16.11
C GLY A 184 10.00 -1.94 -16.50
N PHE A 185 11.09 -1.41 -15.94
CA PHE A 185 12.44 -1.79 -16.36
C PHE A 185 13.22 -2.58 -15.32
N GLU A 186 13.30 -2.14 -14.07
CA GLU A 186 14.23 -2.75 -13.09
C GLU A 186 13.55 -3.12 -11.77
N GLY A 187 12.27 -2.81 -11.62
CA GLY A 187 11.59 -2.97 -10.35
C GLY A 187 12.10 -2.00 -9.27
N SER A 188 11.36 -1.88 -8.19
CA SER A 188 11.71 -1.06 -7.03
C SER A 188 11.58 -1.93 -5.78
N VAL A 189 12.64 -2.02 -5.00
CA VAL A 189 12.69 -2.81 -3.77
C VAL A 189 12.99 -1.88 -2.60
N SER A 190 12.18 -1.94 -1.57
CA SER A 190 12.47 -1.33 -0.29
C SER A 190 12.17 -2.31 0.84
N ALA A 191 12.92 -2.23 1.92
CA ALA A 191 12.74 -3.11 3.06
C ALA A 191 12.54 -2.31 4.34
N GLY A 192 11.78 -2.87 5.25
CA GLY A 192 11.45 -2.31 6.54
C GLY A 192 10.87 -3.38 7.46
N VAL A 193 10.07 -2.95 8.43
CA VAL A 193 9.40 -3.84 9.36
C VAL A 193 7.89 -3.61 9.36
N VAL A 194 7.15 -4.58 9.87
CA VAL A 194 5.75 -4.39 10.23
C VAL A 194 5.69 -3.42 11.41
N SER A 195 5.20 -2.20 11.19
CA SER A 195 5.08 -1.17 12.22
C SER A 195 3.82 -1.31 13.06
N ALA A 196 2.71 -1.74 12.43
CA ALA A 196 1.45 -2.05 13.11
C ALA A 196 0.57 -2.98 12.27
N LEU A 197 -0.37 -3.65 12.92
CA LEU A 197 -1.37 -4.53 12.32
C LEU A 197 -2.78 -4.09 12.73
N GLY A 198 -3.79 -4.46 11.91
CA GLY A 198 -5.20 -4.24 12.23
C GLY A 198 -5.60 -2.77 12.27
N ARG A 199 -4.92 -1.88 11.57
CA ARG A 199 -5.30 -0.46 11.53
C ARG A 199 -6.42 -0.24 10.53
N SER A 200 -7.37 0.62 10.94
CA SER A 200 -8.41 1.12 10.05
C SER A 200 -8.10 2.56 9.66
N LEU A 201 -8.09 2.84 8.37
CA LEU A 201 -7.70 4.13 7.81
C LEU A 201 -8.79 4.68 6.91
N ALA A 202 -9.07 5.99 7.02
CA ALA A 202 -9.99 6.66 6.13
C ALA A 202 -9.36 6.75 4.72
N ALA A 203 -9.94 6.05 3.75
CA ALA A 203 -9.59 6.24 2.35
C ALA A 203 -10.23 7.54 1.85
N PRO A 204 -9.48 8.46 1.22
CA PRO A 204 -10.01 9.73 0.70
C PRO A 204 -10.76 9.47 -0.62
N THR A 205 -11.87 8.74 -0.60
CA THR A 205 -12.65 8.42 -1.80
C THR A 205 -14.07 9.00 -1.71
N GLY A 206 -14.20 10.33 -1.94
CA GLY A 206 -15.49 10.99 -2.17
C GLY A 206 -16.42 11.14 -0.96
N PRO A 207 -17.64 11.65 -1.15
CA PRO A 207 -18.64 11.80 -0.09
C PRO A 207 -19.05 10.43 0.43
N GLY A 208 -18.71 10.16 1.70
CA GLY A 208 -18.88 8.85 2.35
C GLY A 208 -17.55 8.14 2.58
N SER A 209 -16.53 8.87 3.07
CA SER A 209 -15.19 8.36 3.46
C SER A 209 -15.31 6.95 4.07
N ARG A 210 -14.89 5.93 3.30
CA ARG A 210 -14.83 4.54 3.78
C ARG A 210 -13.52 4.30 4.50
N LEU A 211 -13.58 3.55 5.58
CA LEU A 211 -12.38 3.07 6.25
C LEU A 211 -11.89 1.80 5.55
N MET A 212 -10.64 1.82 5.10
CA MET A 212 -9.93 0.57 4.81
C MET A 212 -9.62 -0.08 6.16
N ALA A 213 -10.24 -1.21 6.42
CA ALA A 213 -10.04 -1.94 7.66
C ALA A 213 -8.89 -2.95 7.54
N ASP A 214 -8.23 -3.21 8.66
CA ASP A 214 -7.26 -4.31 8.80
C ASP A 214 -6.01 -4.16 7.93
N VAL A 215 -5.47 -2.94 7.73
CA VAL A 215 -4.25 -2.75 6.94
C VAL A 215 -2.99 -3.10 7.73
N VAL A 216 -1.98 -3.60 7.02
CA VAL A 216 -0.60 -3.73 7.50
C VAL A 216 0.10 -2.40 7.32
N GLN A 217 0.63 -1.84 8.40
CA GLN A 217 1.50 -0.66 8.38
C GLN A 217 2.96 -1.10 8.38
N THR A 218 3.79 -0.47 7.53
CA THR A 218 5.23 -0.70 7.45
C THR A 218 5.97 0.62 7.29
N ASP A 219 7.23 0.66 7.69
CA ASP A 219 8.17 1.75 7.42
C ASP A 219 8.99 1.52 6.14
N ALA A 220 8.80 0.37 5.46
CA ALA A 220 9.31 0.19 4.10
C ALA A 220 8.81 1.33 3.19
N ALA A 221 9.71 1.98 2.48
CA ALA A 221 9.38 3.13 1.66
C ALA A 221 8.46 2.73 0.50
N LEU A 222 7.25 3.31 0.47
CA LEU A 222 6.30 3.16 -0.63
C LEU A 222 6.24 4.46 -1.42
N HIS A 223 6.72 4.41 -2.66
CA HIS A 223 6.67 5.53 -3.60
C HIS A 223 5.50 5.38 -4.58
N PRO A 224 5.07 6.50 -5.21
CA PRO A 224 4.12 6.42 -6.33
C PRO A 224 4.61 5.42 -7.39
N GLY A 225 3.70 4.53 -7.83
CA GLY A 225 4.02 3.43 -8.72
C GLY A 225 4.23 2.08 -8.03
N ASN A 226 4.55 2.04 -6.73
CA ASN A 226 4.61 0.79 -5.95
C ASN A 226 3.21 0.30 -5.53
N SER A 227 2.16 1.14 -5.66
CA SER A 227 0.77 0.75 -5.44
C SER A 227 0.38 -0.44 -6.29
N GLY A 228 -0.25 -1.44 -5.69
CA GLY A 228 -0.61 -2.70 -6.33
C GLY A 228 0.52 -3.74 -6.36
N GLY A 229 1.75 -3.37 -6.01
CA GLY A 229 2.88 -4.28 -5.85
C GLY A 229 2.81 -5.12 -4.56
N ALA A 230 3.84 -5.95 -4.34
CA ALA A 230 3.89 -6.88 -3.23
C ALA A 230 4.48 -6.28 -1.95
N LEU A 231 3.90 -6.60 -0.81
CA LEU A 231 4.57 -6.61 0.48
C LEU A 231 4.85 -8.07 0.84
N ALA A 232 6.12 -8.45 0.96
CA ALA A 232 6.54 -9.84 1.16
C ALA A 232 7.18 -10.06 2.53
N ASN A 233 7.06 -11.28 3.05
CA ASN A 233 7.81 -11.72 4.23
C ASN A 233 9.21 -12.27 3.82
N SER A 234 10.00 -12.66 4.82
CA SER A 234 11.34 -13.23 4.61
C SER A 234 11.35 -14.63 3.95
N ALA A 235 10.20 -15.23 3.70
CA ALA A 235 10.06 -16.48 2.94
C ALA A 235 9.62 -16.24 1.47
N ALA A 236 9.72 -14.99 0.98
CA ALA A 236 9.24 -14.55 -0.32
C ALA A 236 7.75 -14.90 -0.57
N GLU A 237 6.94 -14.83 0.48
CA GLU A 237 5.49 -14.96 0.37
C GLU A 237 4.86 -13.56 0.43
N VAL A 238 3.94 -13.28 -0.48
CA VAL A 238 3.21 -12.01 -0.54
C VAL A 238 2.19 -11.98 0.58
N VAL A 239 2.43 -11.17 1.59
CA VAL A 239 1.57 -11.00 2.78
C VAL A 239 0.70 -9.74 2.72
N GLY A 240 0.92 -8.88 1.71
CA GLY A 240 0.10 -7.70 1.48
C GLY A 240 0.24 -7.16 0.06
N ILE A 241 -0.77 -6.37 -0.36
CA ILE A 241 -0.75 -5.60 -1.60
C ILE A 241 -0.53 -4.13 -1.24
N ASN A 242 0.56 -3.55 -1.72
CA ASN A 242 0.95 -2.18 -1.40
C ASN A 242 -0.11 -1.17 -1.82
N THR A 243 -0.45 -0.22 -0.94
CA THR A 243 -1.32 0.90 -1.25
C THR A 243 -0.68 2.21 -0.83
N ALA A 244 -0.42 3.10 -1.79
CA ALA A 244 0.21 4.41 -1.54
C ALA A 244 -0.82 5.54 -1.32
N LEU A 245 -2.14 5.23 -1.39
CA LEU A 245 -3.21 6.23 -1.24
C LEU A 245 -3.11 7.04 0.05
N ILE A 246 -2.54 6.46 1.08
CA ILE A 246 -2.56 7.03 2.44
C ILE A 246 -1.20 7.62 2.80
N GLY A 247 -0.10 7.01 2.35
CA GLY A 247 1.27 7.46 2.65
C GLY A 247 1.59 8.86 2.14
N ALA A 248 1.03 9.24 0.99
CA ALA A 248 1.24 10.56 0.40
C ALA A 248 0.67 11.73 1.25
N PHE A 249 -0.33 11.46 2.11
CA PHE A 249 -0.99 12.47 2.95
C PHE A 249 -0.49 12.47 4.41
N MET A 250 0.20 11.42 4.87
CA MET A 250 0.55 11.24 6.28
C MET A 250 2.05 11.39 6.60
N GLY A 251 2.89 11.70 5.60
CA GLY A 251 4.33 11.91 5.78
C GLY A 251 5.21 10.69 5.44
N GLN A 252 6.52 10.89 5.42
CA GLN A 252 7.50 9.85 5.11
C GLN A 252 7.53 8.77 6.21
N GLY A 253 7.70 7.49 5.82
CA GLY A 253 7.82 6.37 6.77
C GLY A 253 6.50 5.68 7.16
N LEU A 254 5.39 5.98 6.46
CA LEU A 254 4.10 5.33 6.68
C LEU A 254 3.66 4.61 5.39
N GLY A 255 4.19 3.43 5.16
CA GLY A 255 3.72 2.50 4.13
C GLY A 255 2.50 1.72 4.62
N MET A 256 1.55 1.47 3.71
CA MET A 256 0.36 0.67 3.99
C MET A 256 0.19 -0.42 2.94
N ALA A 257 -0.32 -1.58 3.38
CA ALA A 257 -0.66 -2.67 2.49
C ALA A 257 -1.98 -3.32 2.90
N VAL A 258 -2.78 -3.69 1.91
CA VAL A 258 -3.97 -4.53 2.10
C VAL A 258 -3.50 -5.93 2.42
N PRO A 259 -3.85 -6.52 3.58
CA PRO A 259 -3.33 -7.82 4.00
C PRO A 259 -3.81 -8.94 3.08
N VAL A 260 -2.95 -9.91 2.80
CA VAL A 260 -3.33 -11.19 2.22
C VAL A 260 -3.74 -12.12 3.36
N ASN A 261 -5.05 -12.35 3.51
CA ASN A 261 -5.66 -13.23 4.48
C ASN A 261 -6.84 -13.99 3.85
N GLU A 262 -7.55 -14.81 4.59
CA GLU A 262 -8.69 -15.58 4.07
C GLU A 262 -9.77 -14.70 3.40
N ARG A 263 -10.10 -13.55 4.03
CA ARG A 263 -11.07 -12.62 3.48
C ARG A 263 -10.64 -12.02 2.14
N THR A 264 -9.40 -11.49 2.06
CA THR A 264 -8.90 -10.89 0.82
C THR A 264 -8.71 -11.92 -0.28
N ARG A 265 -8.37 -13.18 0.06
CA ARG A 265 -8.37 -14.29 -0.89
C ARG A 265 -9.76 -14.58 -1.47
N THR A 266 -10.80 -14.54 -0.63
CA THR A 266 -12.20 -14.65 -1.09
C THR A 266 -12.59 -13.52 -2.04
N ILE A 267 -12.18 -12.28 -1.72
CA ILE A 267 -12.39 -11.11 -2.59
C ILE A 267 -11.67 -11.30 -3.93
N ILE A 268 -10.37 -11.64 -3.89
CA ILE A 268 -9.56 -11.89 -5.09
C ILE A 268 -10.21 -12.99 -5.96
N GLY A 269 -10.66 -14.10 -5.35
CA GLY A 269 -11.33 -15.19 -6.05
C GLY A 269 -12.66 -14.75 -6.69
N ALA A 270 -13.44 -13.92 -6.04
CA ALA A 270 -14.67 -13.35 -6.60
C ALA A 270 -14.36 -12.43 -7.80
N LEU A 271 -13.36 -11.55 -7.67
CA LEU A 271 -12.93 -10.64 -8.74
C LEU A 271 -12.34 -11.40 -9.93
N ALA A 272 -11.52 -12.43 -9.69
CA ALA A 272 -10.94 -13.29 -10.73
C ALA A 272 -12.03 -14.05 -11.53
N ALA A 273 -13.14 -14.37 -10.89
CA ALA A 273 -14.32 -14.96 -11.54
C ALA A 273 -15.24 -13.92 -12.19
N GLY A 274 -14.86 -12.65 -12.27
CA GLY A 274 -15.68 -11.56 -12.81
C GLY A 274 -16.93 -11.24 -11.97
N ARG A 275 -16.96 -11.68 -10.70
CA ARG A 275 -18.10 -11.44 -9.81
C ARG A 275 -17.90 -10.17 -8.99
N ARG A 276 -19.00 -9.45 -8.73
CA ARG A 276 -19.03 -8.32 -7.81
C ARG A 276 -18.87 -8.82 -6.36
N VAL A 277 -18.07 -8.12 -5.58
CA VAL A 277 -17.96 -8.34 -4.13
C VAL A 277 -19.17 -7.74 -3.43
N ARG A 278 -20.03 -8.60 -2.87
CA ARG A 278 -21.23 -8.19 -2.15
C ARG A 278 -20.95 -8.03 -0.67
N ARG A 279 -21.57 -7.04 -0.04
CA ARG A 279 -21.43 -6.75 1.39
C ARG A 279 -22.76 -6.40 2.01
N ALA A 280 -22.95 -6.81 3.24
CA ALA A 280 -24.08 -6.37 4.03
C ALA A 280 -23.94 -4.88 4.42
N TYR A 281 -25.09 -4.24 4.62
CA TYR A 281 -25.20 -2.81 4.89
C TYR A 281 -26.12 -2.57 6.09
N LEU A 282 -25.68 -1.73 7.03
CA LEU A 282 -26.49 -1.25 8.15
C LEU A 282 -26.98 0.19 7.94
N GLY A 283 -26.19 1.03 7.29
CA GLY A 283 -26.50 2.44 7.08
C GLY A 283 -26.11 3.35 8.23
N VAL A 284 -25.02 3.03 8.91
CA VAL A 284 -24.41 3.87 9.95
C VAL A 284 -23.08 4.44 9.46
N GLY A 285 -22.83 5.71 9.74
CA GLY A 285 -21.54 6.35 9.70
C GLY A 285 -21.01 6.49 11.12
N GLY A 286 -19.76 6.10 11.35
CA GLY A 286 -19.23 6.13 12.72
C GLY A 286 -17.72 6.06 12.79
N GLY A 287 -17.17 6.10 14.00
CA GLY A 287 -15.76 6.05 14.30
C GLY A 287 -15.45 5.27 15.59
N PRO A 288 -14.19 4.95 15.84
CA PRO A 288 -13.82 4.23 17.05
C PRO A 288 -14.05 5.08 18.30
N ARG A 289 -14.59 4.49 19.34
CA ARG A 289 -14.85 5.14 20.64
C ARG A 289 -14.39 4.27 21.79
N LEU A 290 -13.57 4.85 22.67
CA LEU A 290 -13.27 4.27 23.98
C LEU A 290 -14.44 4.56 24.92
N LEU A 291 -14.90 3.56 25.66
CA LEU A 291 -15.92 3.69 26.67
C LEU A 291 -15.31 4.15 28.01
N PRO A 292 -15.96 5.03 28.76
CA PRO A 292 -15.52 5.39 30.11
C PRO A 292 -15.40 4.15 30.99
N LYS A 293 -14.43 4.13 31.94
CA LYS A 293 -14.16 2.97 32.81
C LYS A 293 -15.42 2.50 33.56
N ALA A 294 -16.25 3.44 34.04
CA ALA A 294 -17.50 3.11 34.70
C ALA A 294 -18.49 2.38 33.80
N VAL A 295 -18.60 2.80 32.53
CA VAL A 295 -19.45 2.14 31.52
C VAL A 295 -18.86 0.79 31.14
N ALA A 296 -17.55 0.71 30.97
CA ALA A 296 -16.88 -0.55 30.66
C ALA A 296 -17.07 -1.60 31.76
N ALA A 297 -17.02 -1.19 33.03
CA ALA A 297 -17.25 -2.08 34.17
C ALA A 297 -18.68 -2.66 34.20
N THR A 298 -19.69 -1.88 33.80
CA THR A 298 -21.09 -2.31 33.80
C THR A 298 -21.51 -3.05 32.53
N THR A 299 -20.88 -2.76 31.38
CA THR A 299 -21.27 -3.32 30.08
C THR A 299 -20.37 -4.46 29.61
N GLY A 300 -19.19 -4.62 30.21
CA GLY A 300 -18.17 -5.59 29.76
C GLY A 300 -17.43 -5.19 28.49
N HIS A 301 -17.67 -4.00 27.95
CA HIS A 301 -17.05 -3.50 26.71
C HIS A 301 -16.20 -2.28 26.98
N THR A 302 -14.95 -2.27 26.50
CA THR A 302 -14.01 -1.14 26.70
C THR A 302 -14.01 -0.15 25.53
N ARG A 303 -14.45 -0.57 24.35
CA ARG A 303 -14.48 0.21 23.11
C ARG A 303 -15.56 -0.30 22.15
N GLY A 304 -15.87 0.48 21.14
CA GLY A 304 -16.83 0.15 20.10
C GLY A 304 -16.85 1.20 18.99
N VAL A 305 -17.89 1.17 18.17
CA VAL A 305 -18.11 2.13 17.07
C VAL A 305 -19.17 3.15 17.49
N GLU A 306 -18.75 4.40 17.71
CA GLU A 306 -19.70 5.50 17.92
C GLU A 306 -20.42 5.80 16.61
N VAL A 307 -21.72 5.77 16.64
CA VAL A 307 -22.59 6.18 15.55
C VAL A 307 -22.59 7.70 15.46
N ILE A 308 -22.05 8.26 14.39
CA ILE A 308 -22.03 9.71 14.11
C ILE A 308 -23.26 10.10 13.28
N SER A 309 -23.63 9.25 12.34
CA SER A 309 -24.78 9.45 11.47
C SER A 309 -25.51 8.15 11.16
N VAL A 310 -26.81 8.24 10.93
CA VAL A 310 -27.66 7.13 10.50
C VAL A 310 -28.44 7.59 9.28
N VAL A 311 -28.43 6.81 8.22
CA VAL A 311 -29.29 7.04 7.06
C VAL A 311 -30.72 6.64 7.45
N ALA A 312 -31.68 7.57 7.41
CA ALA A 312 -33.03 7.39 7.97
C ALA A 312 -33.78 6.17 7.41
N SER A 313 -33.66 5.91 6.10
CA SER A 313 -34.26 4.75 5.40
C SER A 313 -33.44 3.48 5.46
N SER A 314 -32.32 3.49 6.15
CA SER A 314 -31.42 2.32 6.24
C SER A 314 -31.92 1.29 7.27
N PRO A 315 -31.41 0.05 7.20
CA PRO A 315 -31.68 -0.97 8.21
C PRO A 315 -31.48 -0.50 9.66
N ALA A 316 -30.39 0.22 9.92
CA ALA A 316 -30.09 0.77 11.25
C ALA A 316 -31.08 1.87 11.67
N GLY A 317 -31.48 2.73 10.74
CA GLY A 317 -32.46 3.78 10.99
C GLY A 317 -33.85 3.21 11.35
N VAL A 318 -34.30 2.21 10.58
CA VAL A 318 -35.55 1.50 10.81
C VAL A 318 -35.53 0.77 12.16
N ALA A 319 -34.36 0.20 12.54
CA ALA A 319 -34.18 -0.51 13.81
C ALA A 319 -34.01 0.44 15.02
N GLY A 320 -34.01 1.75 14.83
CA GLY A 320 -33.97 2.76 15.89
C GLY A 320 -32.59 3.05 16.47
N LEU A 321 -31.50 2.72 15.72
CA LEU A 321 -30.16 3.22 16.03
C LEU A 321 -30.11 4.74 15.83
N ARG A 322 -29.34 5.43 16.67
CA ARG A 322 -29.27 6.89 16.69
C ARG A 322 -27.82 7.38 16.77
N PRO A 323 -27.52 8.60 16.33
CA PRO A 323 -26.26 9.24 16.65
C PRO A 323 -25.96 9.21 18.15
N ARG A 324 -24.70 9.02 18.51
CA ARG A 324 -24.14 8.82 19.85
C ARG A 324 -24.34 7.43 20.48
N ASP A 325 -25.05 6.50 19.83
CA ASP A 325 -24.95 5.09 20.21
C ASP A 325 -23.54 4.58 20.00
N VAL A 326 -23.05 3.69 20.84
CA VAL A 326 -21.75 3.02 20.61
C VAL A 326 -22.01 1.54 20.37
N ILE A 327 -21.89 1.11 19.10
CA ILE A 327 -22.04 -0.31 18.74
C ILE A 327 -20.88 -1.10 19.34
N VAL A 328 -21.19 -2.13 20.11
CA VAL A 328 -20.22 -2.96 20.82
C VAL A 328 -20.29 -4.43 20.48
N SER A 329 -21.37 -4.87 19.82
CA SER A 329 -21.49 -6.24 19.31
C SER A 329 -22.38 -6.35 18.09
N LEU A 330 -22.12 -7.35 17.25
CA LEU A 330 -22.97 -7.77 16.14
C LEU A 330 -23.15 -9.28 16.23
N ASP A 331 -24.41 -9.73 16.31
CA ASP A 331 -24.80 -11.13 16.41
C ASP A 331 -24.03 -11.89 17.53
N GLY A 332 -23.96 -11.25 18.72
CA GLY A 332 -23.26 -11.76 19.89
C GLY A 332 -21.73 -11.67 19.87
N ARG A 333 -21.13 -11.26 18.77
CA ARG A 333 -19.67 -11.10 18.65
C ARG A 333 -19.27 -9.66 18.93
N SER A 334 -18.24 -9.47 19.76
CA SER A 334 -17.75 -8.15 20.15
C SER A 334 -17.25 -7.35 18.92
N VAL A 335 -17.57 -6.05 18.88
CA VAL A 335 -17.12 -5.07 17.90
C VAL A 335 -16.30 -4.01 18.64
N GLY A 336 -15.00 -3.94 18.38
CA GLY A 336 -14.10 -2.98 19.02
C GLY A 336 -13.85 -1.72 18.21
N ASP A 337 -13.99 -1.80 16.89
CA ASP A 337 -13.80 -0.66 15.97
C ASP A 337 -14.60 -0.85 14.65
N VAL A 338 -14.48 0.13 13.75
CA VAL A 338 -15.19 0.11 12.47
C VAL A 338 -14.72 -1.04 11.58
N GLY A 339 -13.44 -1.39 11.66
CA GLY A 339 -12.88 -2.53 10.94
C GLY A 339 -13.55 -3.84 11.33
N ASP A 340 -13.68 -4.09 12.64
CA ASP A 340 -14.41 -5.25 13.17
C ASP A 340 -15.84 -5.30 12.66
N LEU A 341 -16.54 -4.15 12.65
CA LEU A 341 -17.91 -4.07 12.15
C LEU A 341 -17.99 -4.40 10.65
N GLN A 342 -17.10 -3.81 9.85
CA GLN A 342 -17.06 -4.04 8.41
C GLN A 342 -16.65 -5.49 8.06
N LEU A 343 -15.72 -6.08 8.83
CA LEU A 343 -15.31 -7.47 8.68
C LEU A 343 -16.49 -8.45 8.84
N ARG A 344 -17.44 -8.12 9.72
CA ARG A 344 -18.60 -8.96 10.01
C ARG A 344 -19.74 -8.78 9.01
N LEU A 345 -19.82 -7.63 8.31
CA LEU A 345 -20.85 -7.34 7.32
C LEU A 345 -20.51 -7.97 5.95
N SER A 346 -20.26 -9.28 5.95
CA SER A 346 -20.02 -10.09 4.75
C SER A 346 -21.30 -10.34 3.95
N GLU A 347 -21.18 -10.97 2.78
CA GLU A 347 -22.30 -11.33 1.91
C GLU A 347 -23.36 -12.18 2.63
N ASP A 348 -22.94 -13.08 3.50
CA ASP A 348 -23.81 -13.99 4.26
C ASP A 348 -24.81 -13.27 5.20
N PHE A 349 -24.56 -11.99 5.47
CA PHE A 349 -25.43 -11.17 6.30
C PHE A 349 -26.47 -10.39 5.50
N ILE A 350 -26.41 -10.38 4.16
CA ILE A 350 -27.38 -9.68 3.31
C ILE A 350 -28.77 -10.32 3.48
N GLY A 351 -29.78 -9.53 3.82
CA GLY A 351 -31.14 -9.99 4.09
C GLY A 351 -31.32 -10.74 5.41
N ARG A 352 -30.23 -10.99 6.15
CA ARG A 352 -30.27 -11.69 7.44
C ARG A 352 -30.67 -10.71 8.56
N LYS A 353 -31.49 -11.19 9.47
CA LYS A 353 -31.82 -10.53 10.73
C LYS A 353 -30.70 -10.79 11.74
N VAL A 354 -30.10 -9.74 12.27
CA VAL A 354 -28.98 -9.80 13.22
C VAL A 354 -29.27 -8.95 14.45
N THR A 355 -28.69 -9.30 15.57
CA THR A 355 -28.77 -8.50 16.79
C THR A 355 -27.59 -7.54 16.86
N VAL A 356 -27.86 -6.24 16.90
CA VAL A 356 -26.86 -5.19 17.14
C VAL A 356 -26.91 -4.80 18.61
N GLY A 357 -25.83 -5.06 19.35
CA GLY A 357 -25.66 -4.60 20.73
C GLY A 357 -24.95 -3.24 20.74
N PHE A 358 -25.46 -2.31 21.50
CA PHE A 358 -24.91 -0.96 21.60
C PHE A 358 -25.06 -0.37 22.99
N VAL A 359 -24.22 0.62 23.32
CA VAL A 359 -24.33 1.42 24.56
C VAL A 359 -25.01 2.73 24.20
N ARG A 360 -26.09 3.04 24.88
CA ARG A 360 -26.83 4.31 24.83
C ARG A 360 -26.93 4.90 26.24
N GLU A 361 -26.48 6.12 26.42
CA GLU A 361 -26.51 6.82 27.73
C GLU A 361 -25.89 6.00 28.88
N GLY A 362 -24.82 5.29 28.58
CA GLY A 362 -24.09 4.45 29.54
C GLY A 362 -24.74 3.10 29.87
N ARG A 363 -25.83 2.73 29.21
CA ARG A 363 -26.55 1.46 29.39
C ARG A 363 -26.42 0.57 28.15
N LEU A 364 -26.24 -0.72 28.35
CA LEU A 364 -26.25 -1.71 27.28
C LEU A 364 -27.70 -1.92 26.79
N ALA A 365 -27.88 -1.86 25.48
CA ALA A 365 -29.13 -2.12 24.79
C ALA A 365 -28.87 -2.92 23.52
N SER A 366 -29.93 -3.45 22.91
CA SER A 366 -29.84 -4.15 21.62
C SER A 366 -31.06 -3.87 20.77
N CYS A 367 -30.90 -4.00 19.45
CA CYS A 367 -32.00 -4.00 18.50
C CYS A 367 -31.76 -5.07 17.42
N GLU A 368 -32.84 -5.51 16.79
CA GLU A 368 -32.78 -6.39 15.64
C GLU A 368 -32.73 -5.58 14.35
N VAL A 369 -31.80 -5.91 13.48
CA VAL A 369 -31.59 -5.23 12.18
C VAL A 369 -31.62 -6.26 11.07
N VAL A 370 -32.42 -6.05 10.04
CA VAL A 370 -32.33 -6.83 8.81
C VAL A 370 -31.33 -6.15 7.90
N CYS A 371 -30.16 -6.76 7.71
CA CYS A 371 -29.09 -6.17 6.91
C CYS A 371 -29.51 -5.98 5.45
N GLY A 372 -29.30 -4.80 4.91
CA GLY A 372 -29.42 -4.54 3.47
C GLY A 372 -28.17 -4.99 2.70
N GLU A 373 -28.16 -4.76 1.40
CA GLU A 373 -26.97 -4.90 0.56
C GLU A 373 -26.34 -3.53 0.30
N LEU A 374 -25.05 -3.42 0.43
CA LEU A 374 -24.28 -2.23 0.06
C LEU A 374 -24.22 -2.13 -1.47
N GLN A 375 -24.84 -1.09 -2.01
CA GLN A 375 -24.87 -0.79 -3.45
C GLN A 375 -23.61 -0.04 -3.92
#